data_6a11d60e74d3581ebacbe594089d2e6c
#
_entry.id   6a11d60e74d3581ebacbe594089d2e6c
#
_cell.length_a   1.000
_cell.length_b   1.000
_cell.length_c   1.000
_cell.angle_alpha   90.00
_cell.angle_beta   90.00
_cell.angle_gamma   90.00
#
_symmetry.space_group_name_H-M   'P 1'
#
loop_
_entity.id
_entity.type
_entity.pdbx_description
1 polymer ?
#
loop_
_entity_poly.entity_id
_entity_poly.type
_entity_poly.pdbx_seq_one_letter_code
_entity_poly.pdbx_strand_id
1 'polypeptide(L)'
;MRLRRSALSFLLLTGLSLGALSPALAAEDPTPADSSAVADPTADGASAATDQLSVPATPEDAQASLAEVKDLFGPMTRSESRSMITSGEGKDATLALRDLSLRLGSLSSTQRNSAYAEFQRPAWADDATVSNRYCPPTGNICLHWIKTTASASRGTDDLWAINTVYPTLMHVSQTYVSAGYRKPRGDGSIGGSAQTDIYLDDVGSEGKYGYCTVDVDDTGHYVFHPSNSRASDLPAFCVLDNDFKHSQFPTDRTAKEDLEVTAAHEYFHATQFAYDYLEDRWFMEATATWAEDQLYDSINDNVQYLQRSQLRYPGLSLDTFNGAGGFLHYGDWLYFEYLTERAPARKGALPALMLRMWQYADSVSGPDYYSIQAVAHALRERHLDFNKTFAQYAAANRHPATAYSEGRANHYPTTRPKRTVFLKPSHRSASAAYKVDHLASATTRFVPTRLKSKRTKLTLSVDMANKKLGSVAAAIVYFKNGRITTKLVRLGRNGNGAVRVPFSSRTVGHVELVLVNANHSYRNCWSDTPYSCSGVPAHNKVNEKVSARVS
;
A
#
# COMPACT_ATOMS: atom_id res chain seq x y z
N MET A 1 33.65 -25.35 31.04
CA MET A 1 34.55 -26.50 30.82
C MET A 1 34.64 -26.77 29.31
N ARG A 2 35.84 -26.55 28.77
CA ARG A 2 36.39 -26.93 27.44
C ARG A 2 35.74 -26.45 26.14
N LEU A 3 36.48 -25.48 25.57
CA LEU A 3 36.66 -25.17 24.18
C LEU A 3 36.93 -26.38 23.27
N ARG A 4 36.52 -26.33 22.01
CA ARG A 4 37.38 -26.76 20.89
C ARG A 4 37.15 -25.85 19.67
N ARG A 5 38.21 -25.15 19.29
CA ARG A 5 38.45 -24.53 17.97
C ARG A 5 38.97 -25.64 17.03
N SER A 6 38.64 -25.54 15.76
CA SER A 6 39.46 -26.11 14.67
C SER A 6 39.37 -25.22 13.46
N ALA A 7 40.51 -24.64 13.12
CA ALA A 7 40.80 -23.97 11.84
C ALA A 7 41.55 -24.99 10.95
N LEU A 8 41.46 -24.83 9.65
CA LEU A 8 42.42 -25.22 8.61
C LEU A 8 41.69 -25.07 7.25
N SER A 9 42.21 -24.72 6.13
CA SER A 9 43.45 -24.07 5.67
C SER A 9 43.23 -23.75 4.17
N PHE A 10 43.88 -22.74 3.70
CA PHE A 10 44.03 -22.30 2.31
C PHE A 10 44.57 -23.41 1.40
N LEU A 11 44.09 -23.44 0.13
CA LEU A 11 44.91 -23.86 -1.01
C LEU A 11 44.60 -22.97 -2.22
N LEU A 12 45.57 -22.15 -2.59
CA LEU A 12 45.70 -21.49 -3.89
C LEU A 12 46.11 -22.57 -4.94
N LEU A 13 45.50 -22.51 -6.10
CA LEU A 13 46.10 -23.05 -7.34
C LEU A 13 45.86 -22.08 -8.48
N THR A 14 46.95 -21.49 -8.93
CA THR A 14 47.11 -20.70 -10.15
C THR A 14 47.21 -21.66 -11.35
N GLY A 15 46.48 -21.36 -12.40
CA GLY A 15 46.61 -22.03 -13.69
C GLY A 15 46.24 -21.10 -14.84
N LEU A 16 47.26 -20.46 -15.45
CA LEU A 16 47.16 -19.82 -16.76
C LEU A 16 47.06 -20.89 -17.84
N SER A 17 46.18 -20.73 -18.83
CA SER A 17 46.40 -21.18 -20.19
C SER A 17 45.71 -20.24 -21.21
N LEU A 18 46.54 -19.79 -22.16
CA LEU A 18 46.16 -18.98 -23.33
C LEU A 18 45.39 -19.79 -24.37
N GLY A 19 44.51 -19.10 -25.09
CA GLY A 19 44.43 -19.19 -26.54
C GLY A 19 43.27 -19.94 -27.15
N ALA A 20 42.34 -19.20 -27.77
CA ALA A 20 42.02 -19.35 -29.20
C ALA A 20 40.87 -18.39 -29.58
N LEU A 21 41.17 -17.46 -30.47
CA LEU A 21 40.21 -16.68 -31.25
C LEU A 21 39.56 -17.57 -32.29
N SER A 22 38.25 -17.52 -32.41
CA SER A 22 37.52 -17.88 -33.65
C SER A 22 36.19 -17.12 -33.74
N PRO A 23 35.64 -16.87 -34.93
CA PRO A 23 35.01 -15.61 -35.29
C PRO A 23 33.52 -15.57 -35.02
N ALA A 24 33.03 -14.33 -34.86
CA ALA A 24 31.64 -13.96 -34.72
C ALA A 24 30.80 -14.45 -35.92
N LEU A 25 29.78 -15.22 -35.60
CA LEU A 25 28.59 -15.37 -36.43
C LEU A 25 27.59 -14.33 -35.95
N ALA A 26 27.27 -13.38 -36.83
CA ALA A 26 26.19 -12.43 -36.63
C ALA A 26 24.87 -13.22 -36.50
N ALA A 27 24.26 -13.15 -35.31
CA ALA A 27 22.87 -13.54 -35.14
C ALA A 27 22.01 -12.32 -35.45
N GLU A 28 21.14 -12.45 -36.45
CA GLU A 28 20.11 -11.47 -36.78
C GLU A 28 19.20 -11.25 -35.58
N ASP A 29 19.01 -9.99 -35.20
CA ASP A 29 18.03 -9.54 -34.24
C ASP A 29 16.62 -9.93 -34.73
N PRO A 30 15.79 -10.60 -33.90
CA PRO A 30 14.39 -10.73 -34.23
C PRO A 30 13.72 -9.35 -34.00
N THR A 31 13.25 -8.77 -35.10
CA THR A 31 12.34 -7.60 -35.09
C THR A 31 11.30 -7.73 -33.98
N PRO A 32 11.08 -6.68 -33.16
CA PRO A 32 10.04 -6.71 -32.15
C PRO A 32 8.68 -6.75 -32.84
N ALA A 33 7.94 -7.82 -32.61
CA ALA A 33 6.55 -7.90 -32.99
C ALA A 33 5.79 -6.75 -32.33
N ASP A 34 5.13 -5.99 -33.19
CA ASP A 34 4.09 -5.00 -32.99
C ASP A 34 3.48 -5.01 -31.58
N SER A 35 4.02 -4.16 -30.70
CA SER A 35 3.37 -3.76 -29.49
C SER A 35 2.30 -2.76 -29.90
N SER A 36 1.04 -3.22 -30.06
CA SER A 36 -0.09 -2.33 -30.00
C SER A 36 0.08 -1.49 -28.74
N ALA A 37 0.54 -0.27 -28.92
CA ALA A 37 0.66 0.73 -27.89
C ALA A 37 -0.71 0.85 -27.21
N VAL A 38 -0.78 0.34 -25.96
CA VAL A 38 -1.74 0.89 -25.01
C VAL A 38 -1.34 2.36 -24.94
N ALA A 39 -2.21 3.24 -25.41
CA ALA A 39 -2.00 4.66 -25.36
C ALA A 39 -1.52 5.01 -23.96
N ASP A 40 -0.33 5.57 -23.90
CA ASP A 40 0.20 6.21 -22.72
C ASP A 40 -0.80 7.30 -22.35
N PRO A 41 -1.49 7.22 -21.20
CA PRO A 41 -2.25 8.35 -20.72
C PRO A 41 -1.25 9.32 -20.10
N THR A 42 -0.40 9.94 -20.95
CA THR A 42 0.32 11.13 -20.55
C THR A 42 -0.72 12.13 -20.08
N ALA A 43 -0.65 12.44 -18.81
CA ALA A 43 -1.09 13.65 -18.09
C ALA A 43 -1.96 14.68 -18.85
N ASP A 44 -3.00 14.26 -19.56
CA ASP A 44 -4.00 15.15 -20.12
C ASP A 44 -5.06 15.45 -19.04
N GLY A 45 -4.67 16.18 -18.00
CA GLY A 45 -5.62 16.57 -16.95
C GLY A 45 -4.98 17.21 -15.72
N ALA A 46 -3.76 16.89 -15.38
CA ALA A 46 -3.05 17.61 -14.33
C ALA A 46 -2.28 18.77 -14.96
N SER A 47 -2.62 20.00 -14.62
CA SER A 47 -1.90 21.19 -15.10
C SER A 47 -0.58 21.33 -14.36
N ALA A 48 0.48 20.75 -14.90
CA ALA A 48 1.87 21.01 -14.46
C ALA A 48 2.46 22.30 -15.09
N ALA A 49 1.63 23.12 -15.70
CA ALA A 49 2.07 24.32 -16.44
C ALA A 49 1.85 25.63 -15.66
N THR A 50 1.34 25.54 -14.43
CA THR A 50 1.16 26.70 -13.54
C THR A 50 1.93 26.44 -12.24
N ASP A 51 2.28 27.49 -11.52
CA ASP A 51 2.99 27.44 -10.24
C ASP A 51 2.27 26.65 -9.12
N GLN A 52 1.21 25.91 -9.46
CA GLN A 52 0.37 25.18 -8.51
C GLN A 52 -0.08 23.83 -9.07
N LEU A 53 0.16 22.76 -8.30
CA LEU A 53 -0.43 21.45 -8.57
C LEU A 53 -1.93 21.50 -8.29
N SER A 54 -2.71 20.93 -9.20
CA SER A 54 -4.17 20.84 -9.03
C SER A 54 -4.72 19.61 -9.78
N VAL A 55 -5.85 19.13 -9.34
CA VAL A 55 -6.63 18.10 -10.04
C VAL A 55 -7.93 18.71 -10.58
N PRO A 56 -8.51 18.17 -11.66
CA PRO A 56 -9.84 18.57 -12.08
C PRO A 56 -10.84 18.36 -10.93
N ALA A 57 -11.53 19.41 -10.51
CA ALA A 57 -12.50 19.36 -9.44
C ALA A 57 -13.61 20.38 -9.66
N THR A 58 -14.84 20.03 -9.31
CA THR A 58 -15.94 20.98 -9.24
C THR A 58 -15.87 21.78 -7.92
N PRO A 59 -16.57 22.93 -7.82
CA PRO A 59 -16.71 23.63 -6.54
C PRO A 59 -17.31 22.73 -5.43
N GLU A 60 -18.21 21.82 -5.79
CA GLU A 60 -18.82 20.86 -4.86
C GLU A 60 -17.79 19.87 -4.31
N ASP A 61 -16.90 19.34 -5.16
CA ASP A 61 -15.82 18.43 -4.75
C ASP A 61 -14.85 19.13 -3.80
N ALA A 62 -14.50 20.38 -4.11
CA ALA A 62 -13.62 21.17 -3.25
C ALA A 62 -14.27 21.51 -1.89
N GLN A 63 -15.58 21.80 -1.88
CA GLN A 63 -16.33 22.02 -0.66
C GLN A 63 -16.43 20.74 0.18
N ALA A 64 -16.63 19.58 -0.46
CA ALA A 64 -16.64 18.30 0.24
C ALA A 64 -15.29 18.00 0.90
N SER A 65 -14.16 18.23 0.20
CA SER A 65 -12.82 18.11 0.78
C SER A 65 -12.58 19.07 1.94
N LEU A 66 -13.06 20.31 1.84
CA LEU A 66 -12.98 21.29 2.95
C LEU A 66 -13.81 20.85 4.15
N ALA A 67 -15.00 20.30 3.92
CA ALA A 67 -15.85 19.79 5.00
C ALA A 67 -15.19 18.59 5.70
N GLU A 68 -14.63 17.65 4.94
CA GLU A 68 -13.89 16.49 5.46
C GLU A 68 -12.72 16.93 6.36
N VAL A 69 -11.90 17.87 5.91
CA VAL A 69 -10.78 18.40 6.71
C VAL A 69 -11.31 19.09 7.98
N LYS A 70 -12.39 19.88 7.89
CA LYS A 70 -12.97 20.53 9.07
C LYS A 70 -13.57 19.54 10.07
N ASP A 71 -14.11 18.44 9.60
CA ASP A 71 -14.60 17.37 10.49
C ASP A 71 -13.42 16.66 11.20
N LEU A 72 -12.29 16.50 10.52
CA LEU A 72 -11.08 15.88 11.09
C LEU A 72 -10.32 16.83 12.04
N PHE A 73 -10.31 18.14 11.78
CA PHE A 73 -9.54 19.13 12.54
C PHE A 73 -10.41 20.03 13.43
N GLY A 74 -11.70 19.85 13.39
CA GLY A 74 -12.65 20.61 14.24
C GLY A 74 -12.56 20.21 15.71
N PRO A 75 -13.12 21.05 16.59
CA PRO A 75 -13.15 20.76 18.02
C PRO A 75 -13.96 19.50 18.30
N MET A 76 -13.39 18.58 19.07
CA MET A 76 -14.00 17.29 19.42
C MET A 76 -14.18 17.13 20.91
N THR A 77 -15.21 16.40 21.28
CA THR A 77 -15.32 15.89 22.65
C THR A 77 -14.34 14.72 22.85
N ARG A 78 -13.94 14.48 24.09
CA ARG A 78 -13.08 13.33 24.42
C ARG A 78 -13.64 11.98 23.95
N SER A 79 -14.96 11.84 23.87
CA SER A 79 -15.61 10.60 23.38
C SER A 79 -15.48 10.46 21.88
N GLU A 80 -15.62 11.54 21.13
CA GLU A 80 -15.44 11.58 19.67
C GLU A 80 -13.98 11.30 19.29
N SER A 81 -13.02 11.99 19.92
CA SER A 81 -11.60 11.77 19.72
C SER A 81 -11.20 10.29 19.96
N ARG A 82 -11.65 9.69 21.06
CA ARG A 82 -11.42 8.27 21.33
C ARG A 82 -12.08 7.34 20.30
N SER A 83 -13.25 7.72 19.77
CA SER A 83 -13.91 6.97 18.71
C SER A 83 -13.07 6.98 17.43
N MET A 84 -12.55 8.14 17.03
CA MET A 84 -11.69 8.29 15.86
C MET A 84 -10.39 7.48 16.00
N ILE A 85 -9.73 7.55 17.17
CA ILE A 85 -8.53 6.75 17.46
C ILE A 85 -8.84 5.25 17.33
N THR A 86 -9.94 4.77 17.92
CA THR A 86 -10.28 3.34 17.94
C THR A 86 -10.81 2.83 16.60
N SER A 87 -11.42 3.69 15.78
CA SER A 87 -11.86 3.35 14.43
C SER A 87 -10.71 3.41 13.41
N GLY A 88 -9.67 4.20 13.68
CA GLY A 88 -8.57 4.51 12.76
C GLY A 88 -8.84 5.70 11.83
N GLU A 89 -10.03 6.33 11.91
CA GLU A 89 -10.40 7.46 11.03
C GLU A 89 -9.44 8.66 11.14
N GLY A 90 -8.82 8.87 12.30
CA GLY A 90 -7.82 9.92 12.51
C GLY A 90 -6.52 9.75 11.71
N LYS A 91 -6.27 8.61 11.09
CA LYS A 91 -5.11 8.37 10.22
C LYS A 91 -5.26 8.96 8.81
N ASP A 92 -6.48 9.23 8.35
CA ASP A 92 -6.72 9.78 7.00
C ASP A 92 -6.39 11.29 6.87
N ALA A 93 -5.93 11.94 7.94
CA ALA A 93 -5.73 13.40 7.99
C ALA A 93 -4.72 13.90 6.94
N THR A 94 -3.63 13.19 6.70
CA THR A 94 -2.61 13.52 5.68
C THR A 94 -3.22 13.60 4.29
N LEU A 95 -3.99 12.59 3.88
CA LEU A 95 -4.58 12.57 2.54
C LEU A 95 -5.80 13.48 2.41
N ALA A 96 -6.55 13.72 3.47
CA ALA A 96 -7.61 14.72 3.47
C ALA A 96 -7.05 16.13 3.23
N LEU A 97 -5.98 16.52 3.92
CA LEU A 97 -5.27 17.78 3.67
C LEU A 97 -4.70 17.84 2.25
N ARG A 98 -4.02 16.78 1.80
CA ARG A 98 -3.51 16.71 0.43
C ARG A 98 -4.61 16.94 -0.59
N ASP A 99 -5.74 16.25 -0.48
CA ASP A 99 -6.85 16.34 -1.42
C ASP A 99 -7.50 17.73 -1.39
N LEU A 100 -7.60 18.36 -0.23
CA LEU A 100 -8.05 19.74 -0.12
C LEU A 100 -7.07 20.68 -0.81
N SER A 101 -5.75 20.53 -0.60
CA SER A 101 -4.74 21.40 -1.21
C SER A 101 -4.81 21.39 -2.75
N LEU A 102 -5.04 20.21 -3.34
CA LEU A 102 -5.16 20.03 -4.79
C LEU A 102 -6.45 20.65 -5.37
N ARG A 103 -7.42 21.01 -4.53
CA ARG A 103 -8.73 21.56 -4.92
C ARG A 103 -8.94 23.01 -4.49
N LEU A 104 -7.96 23.65 -3.85
CA LEU A 104 -8.09 25.03 -3.33
C LEU A 104 -8.50 26.03 -4.42
N GLY A 105 -8.01 25.84 -5.65
CA GLY A 105 -8.37 26.69 -6.80
C GLY A 105 -9.86 26.70 -7.14
N SER A 106 -10.61 25.64 -6.79
CA SER A 106 -12.06 25.52 -7.03
C SER A 106 -12.92 26.08 -5.89
N LEU A 107 -12.32 26.52 -4.77
CA LEU A 107 -13.02 27.17 -3.66
C LEU A 107 -13.21 28.68 -3.90
N SER A 108 -14.26 29.25 -3.32
CA SER A 108 -14.41 30.72 -3.22
C SER A 108 -13.30 31.31 -2.34
N SER A 109 -13.03 32.61 -2.46
CA SER A 109 -12.03 33.31 -1.63
C SER A 109 -12.26 33.13 -0.12
N THR A 110 -13.51 33.23 0.32
CA THR A 110 -13.89 33.03 1.73
C THR A 110 -13.57 31.59 2.20
N GLN A 111 -13.86 30.59 1.35
CA GLN A 111 -13.59 29.18 1.65
C GLN A 111 -12.08 28.88 1.64
N ARG A 112 -11.31 29.47 0.70
CA ARG A 112 -9.84 29.36 0.70
C ARG A 112 -9.22 29.92 1.96
N ASN A 113 -9.65 31.11 2.39
CA ASN A 113 -9.17 31.69 3.66
C ASN A 113 -9.48 30.78 4.86
N SER A 114 -10.64 30.09 4.83
CA SER A 114 -10.99 29.12 5.87
C SER A 114 -10.16 27.83 5.76
N ALA A 115 -9.80 27.40 4.55
CA ALA A 115 -8.94 26.24 4.34
C ALA A 115 -7.49 26.53 4.72
N TYR A 116 -7.02 27.75 4.48
CA TYR A 116 -5.64 28.16 4.79
C TYR A 116 -5.23 27.86 6.24
N ALA A 117 -6.14 28.05 7.18
CA ALA A 117 -5.86 27.78 8.59
C ALA A 117 -5.43 26.33 8.87
N GLU A 118 -5.89 25.36 8.08
CA GLU A 118 -5.62 23.93 8.27
C GLU A 118 -4.22 23.51 7.75
N PHE A 119 -3.57 24.38 6.94
CA PHE A 119 -2.22 24.14 6.41
C PHE A 119 -1.12 24.86 7.17
N GLN A 120 -1.49 25.58 8.23
CA GLN A 120 -0.49 26.37 8.95
C GLN A 120 0.39 25.50 9.83
N ARG A 121 1.67 25.80 9.83
CA ARG A 121 2.59 25.31 10.85
C ARG A 121 2.14 25.79 12.21
N PRO A 122 2.30 25.03 13.29
CA PRO A 122 1.87 25.46 14.61
C PRO A 122 2.48 26.81 15.01
N ALA A 123 1.63 27.83 15.19
CA ALA A 123 2.05 29.21 15.45
C ALA A 123 2.94 29.37 16.69
N TRP A 124 2.82 28.46 17.66
CA TRP A 124 3.66 28.44 18.86
C TRP A 124 5.12 28.13 18.57
N ALA A 125 5.45 27.51 17.42
CA ALA A 125 6.79 27.05 17.10
C ALA A 125 7.81 28.20 16.96
N ASP A 126 7.37 29.36 16.51
CA ASP A 126 8.21 30.55 16.34
C ASP A 126 8.41 31.36 17.62
N ASP A 127 7.66 31.05 18.68
CA ASP A 127 7.79 31.73 19.98
C ASP A 127 8.72 30.97 20.93
N ALA A 128 9.97 31.37 20.97
CA ALA A 128 11.00 30.76 21.84
C ALA A 128 10.69 30.85 23.34
N THR A 129 9.70 31.63 23.77
CA THR A 129 9.28 31.65 25.19
C THR A 129 8.46 30.44 25.55
N VAL A 130 7.70 29.88 24.61
CA VAL A 130 6.82 28.72 24.81
C VAL A 130 7.35 27.45 24.17
N SER A 131 8.22 27.53 23.15
CA SER A 131 8.68 26.36 22.39
C SER A 131 10.16 26.02 22.63
N ASN A 132 10.49 24.76 22.37
CA ASN A 132 11.84 24.25 22.17
C ASN A 132 11.96 23.67 20.76
N ARG A 133 13.20 23.62 20.25
CA ARG A 133 13.53 22.89 19.01
C ARG A 133 14.88 22.21 19.11
N TYR A 134 15.02 21.10 18.36
CA TYR A 134 16.27 20.36 18.26
C TYR A 134 16.53 19.96 16.80
N CYS A 135 17.47 20.69 16.16
CA CYS A 135 17.81 20.56 14.74
C CYS A 135 19.31 20.32 14.57
N PRO A 136 19.85 19.14 14.94
CA PRO A 136 21.28 18.88 14.79
C PRO A 136 21.71 18.96 13.32
N PRO A 137 22.84 19.62 12.99
CA PRO A 137 23.28 19.85 11.60
C PRO A 137 23.50 18.56 10.79
N THR A 138 23.77 17.46 11.46
CA THR A 138 23.99 16.14 10.84
C THR A 138 22.69 15.32 10.68
N GLY A 139 21.57 15.83 11.21
CA GLY A 139 20.25 15.18 11.12
C GLY A 139 19.51 15.50 9.83
N ASN A 140 18.45 14.75 9.58
CA ASN A 140 17.49 15.00 8.49
C ASN A 140 16.20 15.66 9.01
N ILE A 141 16.09 15.85 10.32
CA ILE A 141 14.87 16.23 11.03
C ILE A 141 15.18 17.39 11.98
N CYS A 142 14.28 18.35 11.99
CA CYS A 142 14.18 19.41 12.99
C CYS A 142 12.93 19.12 13.83
N LEU A 143 13.12 18.83 15.10
CA LEU A 143 12.03 18.51 16.04
C LEU A 143 11.65 19.76 16.84
N HIS A 144 10.33 20.04 16.90
CA HIS A 144 9.76 21.18 17.62
C HIS A 144 8.74 20.70 18.63
N TRP A 145 8.67 21.33 19.82
CA TRP A 145 7.67 21.01 20.84
C TRP A 145 7.42 22.18 21.78
N ILE A 146 6.24 22.16 22.42
CA ILE A 146 5.86 23.11 23.48
C ILE A 146 6.53 22.69 24.79
N LYS A 147 7.09 23.65 25.53
CA LYS A 147 7.63 23.42 26.87
C LYS A 147 6.52 23.03 27.83
N THR A 148 6.74 22.05 28.70
CA THR A 148 5.77 21.68 29.76
C THR A 148 5.43 22.83 30.70
N THR A 149 6.38 23.77 30.89
CA THR A 149 6.18 24.99 31.67
C THR A 149 5.21 25.99 31.02
N ALA A 150 5.03 25.93 29.70
CA ALA A 150 4.15 26.78 28.93
C ALA A 150 2.73 26.19 28.79
N SER A 151 2.60 24.87 28.78
CA SER A 151 1.31 24.18 28.70
C SER A 151 1.39 22.80 29.36
N ALA A 152 0.46 22.49 30.24
CA ALA A 152 0.40 21.20 30.92
C ALA A 152 -0.22 20.09 30.03
N SER A 153 -1.05 20.42 29.03
CA SER A 153 -1.72 19.45 28.15
C SER A 153 -1.01 19.27 26.81
N ARG A 154 -0.53 20.37 26.23
CA ARG A 154 0.18 20.40 24.93
C ARG A 154 1.69 20.34 25.07
N GLY A 155 2.22 20.50 26.30
CA GLY A 155 3.67 20.51 26.55
C GLY A 155 4.25 19.10 26.51
N THR A 156 5.41 18.98 25.87
CA THR A 156 6.18 17.74 25.77
C THR A 156 7.32 17.76 26.77
N ASP A 157 7.58 16.65 27.45
CA ASP A 157 8.76 16.47 28.29
C ASP A 157 10.03 16.48 27.41
N ASP A 158 11.00 17.30 27.79
CA ASP A 158 12.25 17.46 27.02
C ASP A 158 13.03 16.14 26.90
N LEU A 159 13.00 15.27 27.93
CA LEU A 159 13.66 13.99 27.90
C LEU A 159 12.94 13.02 26.95
N TRP A 160 11.61 13.07 26.92
CA TRP A 160 10.83 12.30 25.94
C TRP A 160 11.15 12.75 24.52
N ALA A 161 11.11 14.05 24.24
CA ALA A 161 11.40 14.62 22.92
C ALA A 161 12.81 14.22 22.42
N ILE A 162 13.83 14.42 23.27
CA ILE A 162 15.24 14.24 22.88
C ILE A 162 15.68 12.77 22.93
N ASN A 163 15.23 12.00 23.92
CA ASN A 163 15.74 10.64 24.15
C ASN A 163 14.84 9.54 23.56
N THR A 164 13.61 9.87 23.14
CA THR A 164 12.68 8.90 22.56
C THR A 164 12.20 9.33 21.18
N VAL A 165 11.55 10.49 21.04
CA VAL A 165 10.95 10.91 19.77
C VAL A 165 12.01 11.12 18.70
N TYR A 166 13.01 11.97 18.98
CA TYR A 166 14.06 12.30 18.00
C TYR A 166 14.84 11.06 17.53
N PRO A 167 15.32 10.16 18.40
CA PRO A 167 15.98 8.92 17.97
C PRO A 167 15.08 7.99 17.15
N THR A 168 13.78 7.88 17.47
CA THR A 168 12.81 7.11 16.70
C THR A 168 12.68 7.67 15.29
N LEU A 169 12.45 8.96 15.13
CA LEU A 169 12.35 9.64 13.84
C LEU A 169 13.64 9.52 13.02
N MET A 170 14.80 9.66 13.67
CA MET A 170 16.11 9.48 13.00
C MET A 170 16.31 8.04 12.54
N HIS A 171 15.89 7.04 13.33
CA HIS A 171 15.93 5.63 12.91
C HIS A 171 15.06 5.41 11.68
N VAL A 172 13.82 5.90 11.66
CA VAL A 172 12.89 5.83 10.52
C VAL A 172 13.52 6.46 9.27
N SER A 173 13.95 7.73 9.38
CA SER A 173 14.56 8.47 8.27
C SER A 173 15.79 7.76 7.71
N GLN A 174 16.70 7.32 8.57
CA GLN A 174 17.92 6.62 8.17
C GLN A 174 17.61 5.26 7.52
N THR A 175 16.59 4.57 7.98
CA THR A 175 16.16 3.30 7.40
C THR A 175 15.68 3.49 5.97
N TYR A 176 14.83 4.48 5.69
CA TYR A 176 14.40 4.79 4.34
C TYR A 176 15.55 5.23 3.44
N VAL A 177 16.40 6.13 3.90
CA VAL A 177 17.55 6.61 3.13
C VAL A 177 18.53 5.48 2.82
N SER A 178 18.85 4.61 3.79
CA SER A 178 19.74 3.45 3.58
C SER A 178 19.16 2.42 2.62
N ALA A 179 17.83 2.30 2.60
CA ALA A 179 17.09 1.50 1.62
C ALA A 179 17.05 2.16 0.23
N GLY A 180 17.53 3.39 0.10
CA GLY A 180 17.65 4.12 -1.16
C GLY A 180 16.44 4.94 -1.55
N TYR A 181 15.49 5.14 -0.62
CA TYR A 181 14.43 6.10 -0.84
C TYR A 181 14.99 7.53 -0.88
N ARG A 182 14.31 8.39 -1.60
CA ARG A 182 14.58 9.82 -1.62
C ARG A 182 14.26 10.40 -0.23
N LYS A 183 15.07 11.34 0.23
CA LYS A 183 14.72 12.13 1.41
C LYS A 183 13.52 13.03 1.08
N PRO A 184 12.67 13.34 2.05
CA PRO A 184 11.75 14.46 1.91
C PRO A 184 12.48 15.71 1.41
N ARG A 185 11.79 16.53 0.63
CA ARG A 185 12.38 17.78 0.14
C ARG A 185 12.60 18.75 1.30
N GLY A 186 13.70 19.49 1.23
CA GLY A 186 13.92 20.60 2.14
C GLY A 186 13.02 21.79 1.81
N ASP A 187 12.61 22.51 2.82
CA ASP A 187 11.73 23.68 2.79
C ASP A 187 12.49 25.02 2.95
N GLY A 188 13.71 25.05 2.51
CA GLY A 188 14.58 26.24 2.61
C GLY A 188 15.05 26.48 4.04
N SER A 189 14.37 27.33 4.79
CA SER A 189 14.67 27.63 6.18
C SER A 189 13.41 27.91 7.03
N ILE A 190 12.25 27.53 6.54
CA ILE A 190 11.03 27.60 7.32
C ILE A 190 11.20 26.65 8.52
N GLY A 191 10.70 27.01 9.69
CA GLY A 191 10.98 26.25 10.91
C GLY A 191 12.42 26.39 11.45
N GLY A 192 13.30 27.11 10.72
CA GLY A 192 14.67 27.45 11.14
C GLY A 192 15.78 26.56 10.59
N SER A 193 15.47 25.59 9.72
CA SER A 193 16.46 24.77 9.00
C SER A 193 15.85 24.22 7.71
N ALA A 194 16.67 23.65 6.82
CA ALA A 194 16.20 22.96 5.61
C ALA A 194 15.93 21.45 5.86
N GLN A 195 15.85 21.03 7.11
CA GLN A 195 15.52 19.67 7.51
C GLN A 195 14.00 19.51 7.48
N THR A 196 13.51 18.26 7.46
CA THR A 196 12.09 18.00 7.61
C THR A 196 11.63 18.41 9.01
N ASP A 197 10.71 19.35 9.10
CA ASP A 197 10.16 19.78 10.39
C ASP A 197 9.12 18.79 10.89
N ILE A 198 9.29 18.39 12.14
CA ILE A 198 8.31 17.56 12.87
C ILE A 198 7.91 18.34 14.13
N TYR A 199 6.62 18.57 14.28
CA TYR A 199 6.02 19.26 15.42
C TYR A 199 5.34 18.26 16.37
N LEU A 200 5.52 18.42 17.66
CA LEU A 200 4.80 17.65 18.68
C LEU A 200 3.70 18.53 19.27
N ASP A 201 2.45 18.10 19.06
CA ASP A 201 1.27 18.78 19.63
C ASP A 201 0.24 17.75 20.11
N ASP A 202 -0.71 18.16 20.94
CA ASP A 202 -1.74 17.30 21.54
C ASP A 202 -2.84 16.93 20.51
N VAL A 203 -2.42 16.34 19.37
CA VAL A 203 -3.36 15.91 18.32
C VAL A 203 -4.17 14.68 18.69
N GLY A 204 -3.73 13.92 19.70
CA GLY A 204 -4.50 12.82 20.27
C GLY A 204 -5.82 13.29 20.92
N SER A 205 -5.85 14.52 21.46
CA SER A 205 -7.10 15.14 21.93
C SER A 205 -8.08 15.44 20.79
N GLU A 206 -7.58 15.53 19.56
CA GLU A 206 -8.33 15.74 18.32
C GLU A 206 -8.55 14.44 17.53
N GLY A 207 -8.30 13.29 18.11
CA GLY A 207 -8.55 11.99 17.50
C GLY A 207 -7.54 11.53 16.47
N LYS A 208 -6.34 12.14 16.42
CA LYS A 208 -5.27 11.82 15.45
C LYS A 208 -4.02 11.27 16.14
N TYR A 209 -3.28 10.42 15.45
CA TYR A 209 -1.94 9.99 15.85
C TYR A 209 -0.87 10.99 15.36
N GLY A 210 -1.07 11.48 14.16
CA GLY A 210 -0.24 12.45 13.48
C GLY A 210 -0.80 12.75 12.09
N TYR A 211 -0.12 13.62 11.36
CA TYR A 211 -0.35 13.90 9.95
C TYR A 211 0.85 14.63 9.34
N CYS A 212 0.96 14.57 8.02
CA CYS A 212 1.87 15.41 7.25
C CYS A 212 1.10 16.29 6.27
N THR A 213 1.60 17.49 6.02
CA THR A 213 1.01 18.40 5.02
C THR A 213 2.08 19.28 4.40
N VAL A 214 1.68 20.14 3.47
CA VAL A 214 2.55 21.07 2.74
C VAL A 214 2.25 22.51 3.13
N ASP A 215 3.21 23.40 2.92
CA ASP A 215 3.02 24.82 3.15
C ASP A 215 2.19 25.46 2.04
N VAL A 216 1.11 26.13 2.43
CA VAL A 216 0.20 26.88 1.55
C VAL A 216 0.15 28.34 2.05
N ASP A 217 0.19 29.31 1.14
CA ASP A 217 0.07 30.73 1.48
C ASP A 217 -1.39 31.18 1.66
N ASP A 218 -1.61 32.40 2.11
CA ASP A 218 -2.93 32.98 2.38
C ASP A 218 -3.79 33.18 1.10
N THR A 219 -3.20 33.03 -0.07
CA THR A 219 -3.92 33.04 -1.36
C THR A 219 -4.32 31.64 -1.81
N GLY A 220 -3.85 30.60 -1.09
CA GLY A 220 -4.11 29.19 -1.38
C GLY A 220 -3.13 28.60 -2.40
N HIS A 221 -1.95 29.20 -2.57
CA HIS A 221 -0.89 28.65 -3.40
C HIS A 221 0.14 27.91 -2.54
N TYR A 222 0.80 26.91 -3.14
CA TYR A 222 1.93 26.26 -2.49
C TYR A 222 3.08 27.26 -2.33
N VAL A 223 3.66 27.30 -1.15
CA VAL A 223 4.85 28.10 -0.85
C VAL A 223 6.05 27.60 -1.66
N PHE A 224 6.10 26.31 -1.96
CA PHE A 224 7.15 25.68 -2.74
C PHE A 224 6.62 25.17 -4.09
N HIS A 225 7.44 25.35 -5.13
CA HIS A 225 7.15 24.81 -6.45
C HIS A 225 7.72 23.40 -6.61
N PRO A 226 7.14 22.56 -7.48
CA PRO A 226 7.75 21.29 -7.88
C PRO A 226 9.19 21.47 -8.39
N SER A 227 10.01 20.44 -8.27
CA SER A 227 11.44 20.47 -8.62
C SER A 227 11.71 20.79 -10.09
N ASN A 228 10.77 20.49 -10.97
CA ASN A 228 10.82 20.81 -12.41
C ASN A 228 9.40 20.83 -12.99
N SER A 229 9.26 21.24 -14.25
CA SER A 229 7.96 21.41 -14.92
C SER A 229 7.13 20.12 -15.14
N ARG A 230 7.67 18.95 -14.86
CA ARG A 230 6.96 17.66 -14.92
C ARG A 230 6.73 17.06 -13.55
N ALA A 231 7.47 17.55 -12.55
CA ALA A 231 7.43 16.98 -11.20
C ALA A 231 6.16 17.41 -10.47
N SER A 232 5.69 16.52 -9.62
CA SER A 232 4.62 16.78 -8.66
C SER A 232 5.12 16.61 -7.23
N ASP A 233 6.40 16.90 -6.96
CA ASP A 233 7.02 16.75 -5.67
C ASP A 233 6.94 18.04 -4.84
N LEU A 234 6.58 17.90 -3.55
CA LEU A 234 6.53 19.03 -2.61
C LEU A 234 7.27 18.70 -1.31
N PRO A 235 7.85 19.69 -0.62
CA PRO A 235 8.31 19.52 0.76
C PRO A 235 7.11 19.39 1.69
N ALA A 236 7.29 18.62 2.77
CA ALA A 236 6.29 18.43 3.80
C ALA A 236 6.85 18.75 5.18
N PHE A 237 5.96 19.18 6.07
CA PHE A 237 6.15 19.09 7.51
C PHE A 237 5.14 18.11 8.11
N CYS A 238 5.44 17.58 9.30
CA CYS A 238 4.51 16.68 9.97
C CYS A 238 4.24 17.16 11.41
N VAL A 239 3.05 16.81 11.91
CA VAL A 239 2.66 16.99 13.31
C VAL A 239 2.36 15.61 13.89
N LEU A 240 2.96 15.27 15.02
CA LEU A 240 2.73 14.02 15.73
C LEU A 240 2.17 14.32 17.12
N ASP A 241 1.46 13.36 17.70
CA ASP A 241 1.03 13.50 19.09
C ASP A 241 2.22 13.70 20.03
N ASN A 242 2.04 14.54 21.04
CA ASN A 242 3.12 14.99 21.89
C ASN A 242 3.59 13.96 22.91
N ASP A 243 2.72 13.05 23.38
CA ASP A 243 3.05 12.10 24.45
C ASP A 243 2.46 10.69 24.27
N PHE A 244 1.58 10.48 23.28
CA PHE A 244 0.89 9.21 22.99
C PHE A 244 0.29 8.56 24.24
N LYS A 245 -0.24 9.35 25.16
CA LYS A 245 -0.71 8.82 26.45
C LYS A 245 -1.93 7.90 26.28
N HIS A 246 -1.94 6.81 27.01
CA HIS A 246 -2.99 5.78 26.96
C HIS A 246 -4.41 6.35 27.22
N SER A 247 -4.54 7.50 27.89
CA SER A 247 -5.84 8.13 28.10
C SER A 247 -6.49 8.65 26.80
N GLN A 248 -5.69 8.95 25.77
CA GLN A 248 -6.11 9.35 24.42
C GLN A 248 -6.05 8.15 23.47
N PHE A 249 -5.00 7.36 23.57
CA PHE A 249 -4.75 6.17 22.75
C PHE A 249 -5.05 4.88 23.53
N PRO A 250 -6.31 4.42 23.60
CA PRO A 250 -6.71 3.26 24.39
C PRO A 250 -6.39 1.95 23.65
N THR A 251 -5.14 1.77 23.28
CA THR A 251 -4.59 0.58 22.64
C THR A 251 -3.90 -0.31 23.68
N ASP A 252 -3.56 -1.54 23.31
CA ASP A 252 -2.72 -2.41 24.14
C ASP A 252 -1.21 -2.10 23.99
N ARG A 253 -0.88 -1.09 23.20
CA ARG A 253 0.51 -0.64 22.94
C ARG A 253 0.95 0.40 23.97
N THR A 254 2.25 0.50 24.13
CA THR A 254 2.89 1.58 24.89
C THR A 254 2.93 2.87 24.08
N ALA A 255 3.07 4.01 24.73
CA ALA A 255 3.25 5.30 24.06
C ALA A 255 4.41 5.29 23.04
N LYS A 256 5.49 4.56 23.35
CA LYS A 256 6.62 4.41 22.44
C LYS A 256 6.27 3.58 21.20
N GLU A 257 5.51 2.51 21.35
CA GLU A 257 5.07 1.68 20.20
C GLU A 257 4.08 2.45 19.31
N ASP A 258 3.16 3.23 19.90
CA ASP A 258 2.28 4.11 19.13
C ASP A 258 3.08 5.19 18.38
N LEU A 259 4.09 5.80 19.00
CA LEU A 259 5.03 6.71 18.36
C LEU A 259 5.80 6.03 17.21
N GLU A 260 6.32 4.80 17.41
CA GLU A 260 7.16 4.08 16.45
C GLU A 260 6.39 3.80 15.15
N VAL A 261 5.17 3.29 15.24
CA VAL A 261 4.35 3.02 14.05
C VAL A 261 3.88 4.30 13.38
N THR A 262 3.48 5.31 14.15
CA THR A 262 3.07 6.62 13.62
C THR A 262 4.24 7.32 12.91
N ALA A 263 5.42 7.33 13.51
CA ALA A 263 6.61 7.92 12.89
C ALA A 263 6.99 7.22 11.58
N ALA A 264 6.89 5.89 11.52
CA ALA A 264 7.12 5.13 10.29
C ALA A 264 6.12 5.51 9.20
N HIS A 265 4.84 5.60 9.53
CA HIS A 265 3.74 5.95 8.63
C HIS A 265 3.88 7.37 8.09
N GLU A 266 3.88 8.36 8.98
CA GLU A 266 3.84 9.77 8.60
C GLU A 266 5.13 10.22 7.88
N TYR A 267 6.30 9.79 8.37
CA TYR A 267 7.53 10.11 7.66
C TYR A 267 7.62 9.43 6.28
N PHE A 268 6.89 8.31 6.08
CA PHE A 268 6.78 7.73 4.75
C PHE A 268 5.95 8.61 3.81
N HIS A 269 4.88 9.26 4.30
CA HIS A 269 4.13 10.24 3.52
C HIS A 269 5.02 11.42 3.08
N ALA A 270 5.82 11.98 3.98
CA ALA A 270 6.78 13.02 3.59
C ALA A 270 7.79 12.52 2.54
N THR A 271 8.19 11.24 2.60
CA THR A 271 9.02 10.58 1.59
C THR A 271 8.27 10.41 0.26
N GLN A 272 7.02 9.99 0.27
CA GLN A 272 6.15 9.83 -0.91
C GLN A 272 5.95 11.17 -1.63
N PHE A 273 5.72 12.25 -0.89
CA PHE A 273 5.59 13.60 -1.45
C PHE A 273 6.84 14.09 -2.19
N ALA A 274 8.00 13.52 -1.88
CA ALA A 274 9.23 13.78 -2.62
C ALA A 274 9.33 12.96 -3.93
N TYR A 275 8.46 11.97 -4.16
CA TYR A 275 8.34 11.23 -5.42
C TYR A 275 7.21 11.79 -6.28
N ASP A 276 5.99 11.81 -5.74
CA ASP A 276 4.81 12.29 -6.43
C ASP A 276 3.69 12.63 -5.43
N TYR A 277 3.36 13.91 -5.34
CA TYR A 277 2.26 14.42 -4.50
C TYR A 277 0.88 14.08 -5.09
N LEU A 278 0.79 13.79 -6.40
CA LEU A 278 -0.44 13.44 -7.09
C LEU A 278 -0.76 11.94 -7.09
N GLU A 279 0.14 11.10 -6.54
CA GLU A 279 -0.02 9.66 -6.56
C GLU A 279 -1.33 9.18 -5.89
N ASP A 280 -1.82 8.00 -6.25
CA ASP A 280 -3.09 7.44 -5.80
C ASP A 280 -3.14 7.24 -4.27
N ARG A 281 -4.22 7.69 -3.66
CA ARG A 281 -4.46 7.64 -2.21
C ARG A 281 -4.34 6.22 -1.63
N TRP A 282 -4.92 5.23 -2.31
CA TRP A 282 -4.87 3.84 -1.84
C TRP A 282 -3.43 3.30 -1.79
N PHE A 283 -2.60 3.70 -2.75
CA PHE A 283 -1.21 3.27 -2.82
C PHE A 283 -0.36 3.96 -1.76
N MET A 284 -0.61 5.24 -1.52
CA MET A 284 0.06 6.00 -0.46
C MET A 284 -0.20 5.36 0.90
N GLU A 285 -1.46 5.16 1.29
CA GLU A 285 -1.82 4.58 2.58
C GLU A 285 -1.39 3.13 2.73
N ALA A 286 -1.65 2.29 1.71
CA ALA A 286 -1.26 0.88 1.77
C ALA A 286 0.25 0.69 1.92
N THR A 287 1.06 1.55 1.30
CA THR A 287 2.51 1.45 1.39
C THR A 287 3.07 2.13 2.64
N ALA A 288 2.40 3.14 3.22
CA ALA A 288 2.74 3.69 4.53
C ALA A 288 2.43 2.68 5.65
N THR A 289 1.26 2.03 5.61
CA THR A 289 0.89 0.94 6.53
C THR A 289 1.83 -0.27 6.40
N TRP A 290 2.24 -0.63 5.18
CA TRP A 290 3.27 -1.64 4.96
C TRP A 290 4.62 -1.24 5.59
N ALA A 291 4.98 0.03 5.57
CA ALA A 291 6.23 0.51 6.15
C ALA A 291 6.24 0.43 7.69
N GLU A 292 5.09 0.62 8.36
CA GLU A 292 4.94 0.37 9.80
C GLU A 292 5.42 -1.05 10.17
N ASP A 293 4.91 -2.05 9.45
CA ASP A 293 5.24 -3.47 9.63
C ASP A 293 6.72 -3.76 9.37
N GLN A 294 7.26 -3.22 8.29
CA GLN A 294 8.65 -3.48 7.91
C GLN A 294 9.70 -2.87 8.86
N LEU A 295 9.37 -1.77 9.55
CA LEU A 295 10.26 -1.14 10.51
C LEU A 295 10.04 -1.68 11.93
N TYR A 296 8.81 -2.00 12.27
CA TYR A 296 8.38 -2.36 13.62
C TYR A 296 7.50 -3.61 13.64
N ASP A 297 7.93 -4.65 12.94
CA ASP A 297 7.31 -5.97 12.73
C ASP A 297 6.64 -6.55 14.00
N SER A 298 7.25 -6.40 15.17
CA SER A 298 6.72 -6.96 16.42
C SER A 298 5.54 -6.19 17.02
N ILE A 299 5.23 -4.98 16.54
CA ILE A 299 4.13 -4.17 17.10
C ILE A 299 2.78 -4.61 16.52
N ASN A 300 2.74 -5.01 15.25
CA ASN A 300 1.55 -5.55 14.60
C ASN A 300 0.34 -4.58 14.57
N ASP A 301 0.55 -3.26 14.50
CA ASP A 301 -0.55 -2.29 14.41
C ASP A 301 -1.39 -2.49 13.14
N ASN A 302 -0.74 -2.74 12.02
CA ASN A 302 -1.30 -3.01 10.71
C ASN A 302 -2.30 -4.19 10.68
N VAL A 303 -2.19 -5.16 11.62
CA VAL A 303 -3.05 -6.36 11.70
C VAL A 303 -4.52 -6.00 11.93
N GLN A 304 -4.84 -4.90 12.60
CA GLN A 304 -6.20 -4.44 12.82
C GLN A 304 -6.96 -4.21 11.50
N TYR A 305 -6.27 -3.77 10.45
CA TYR A 305 -6.86 -3.46 9.14
C TYR A 305 -7.15 -4.71 8.30
N LEU A 306 -6.67 -5.90 8.67
CA LEU A 306 -6.95 -7.14 7.95
C LEU A 306 -8.43 -7.50 7.91
N GLN A 307 -9.23 -7.01 8.86
CA GLN A 307 -10.69 -7.14 8.85
C GLN A 307 -11.33 -6.30 7.72
N ARG A 308 -10.60 -5.33 7.16
CA ARG A 308 -11.02 -4.44 6.08
C ARG A 308 -10.31 -4.74 4.74
N SER A 309 -9.48 -5.78 4.67
CA SER A 309 -8.69 -6.19 3.51
C SER A 309 -9.43 -7.16 2.58
N GLN A 310 -8.79 -7.51 1.46
CA GLN A 310 -9.27 -8.57 0.57
C GLN A 310 -9.29 -9.97 1.21
N LEU A 311 -8.76 -10.19 2.41
CA LEU A 311 -9.03 -11.41 3.19
C LEU A 311 -10.52 -11.56 3.53
N ARG A 312 -11.20 -10.46 3.81
CA ARG A 312 -12.63 -10.42 4.18
C ARG A 312 -13.50 -10.03 2.99
N TYR A 313 -13.01 -9.17 2.12
CA TYR A 313 -13.75 -8.57 1.00
C TYR A 313 -13.09 -8.87 -0.36
N PRO A 314 -12.84 -10.15 -0.72
CA PRO A 314 -12.13 -10.50 -1.95
C PRO A 314 -12.85 -10.07 -3.24
N GLY A 315 -14.09 -9.63 -3.14
CA GLY A 315 -14.88 -9.12 -4.26
C GLY A 315 -14.85 -7.62 -4.45
N LEU A 316 -14.18 -6.87 -3.56
CA LEU A 316 -13.86 -5.46 -3.76
C LEU A 316 -12.56 -5.33 -4.54
N SER A 317 -12.46 -4.31 -5.38
CA SER A 317 -11.24 -4.02 -6.12
C SER A 317 -10.14 -3.58 -5.15
N LEU A 318 -8.92 -4.12 -5.33
CA LEU A 318 -7.77 -3.83 -4.47
C LEU A 318 -7.51 -2.32 -4.34
N ASP A 319 -7.64 -1.59 -5.44
CA ASP A 319 -7.32 -0.17 -5.54
C ASP A 319 -8.49 0.76 -5.18
N THR A 320 -9.46 0.27 -4.41
CA THR A 320 -10.61 1.09 -3.99
C THR A 320 -10.24 1.92 -2.75
N PHE A 321 -10.13 3.22 -2.88
CA PHE A 321 -10.05 4.10 -1.72
C PHE A 321 -11.40 4.11 -0.95
N ASN A 322 -11.37 4.15 0.37
CA ASN A 322 -12.55 4.12 1.27
C ASN A 322 -13.49 2.92 1.11
N GLY A 323 -13.06 1.81 0.46
CA GLY A 323 -13.82 0.56 0.44
C GLY A 323 -13.89 -0.13 1.80
N ALA A 324 -14.77 -1.14 1.93
CA ALA A 324 -14.91 -1.98 3.14
C ALA A 324 -15.26 -1.18 4.43
N GLY A 325 -16.03 -0.12 4.28
CA GLY A 325 -16.42 0.75 5.39
C GLY A 325 -15.31 1.73 5.80
N GLY A 326 -14.56 2.23 4.82
CA GLY A 326 -13.61 3.31 4.99
C GLY A 326 -12.13 2.92 5.03
N PHE A 327 -11.76 1.64 5.13
CA PHE A 327 -10.38 1.24 5.47
C PHE A 327 -9.77 0.17 4.57
N LEU A 328 -10.31 -0.05 3.38
CA LEU A 328 -9.74 -1.05 2.46
C LEU A 328 -8.29 -0.69 2.09
N HIS A 329 -8.03 0.58 1.81
CA HIS A 329 -6.72 1.09 1.44
C HIS A 329 -5.65 0.85 2.52
N TYR A 330 -6.00 0.91 3.82
CA TYR A 330 -5.10 0.44 4.88
C TYR A 330 -4.93 -1.09 4.82
N GLY A 331 -6.04 -1.85 4.73
CA GLY A 331 -5.98 -3.32 4.67
C GLY A 331 -5.20 -3.87 3.47
N ASP A 332 -4.97 -3.07 2.45
CA ASP A 332 -4.24 -3.44 1.24
C ASP A 332 -2.72 -3.47 1.40
N TRP A 333 -2.18 -3.05 2.57
CA TRP A 333 -0.80 -3.33 2.95
C TRP A 333 -0.45 -4.81 2.76
N LEU A 334 -1.40 -5.70 3.00
CA LEU A 334 -1.27 -7.15 2.84
C LEU A 334 -0.87 -7.56 1.42
N TYR A 335 -1.29 -6.82 0.39
CA TYR A 335 -0.87 -7.10 -0.99
C TYR A 335 0.63 -6.84 -1.17
N PHE A 336 1.11 -5.76 -0.60
CA PHE A 336 2.54 -5.41 -0.64
C PHE A 336 3.37 -6.37 0.21
N GLU A 337 2.88 -6.78 1.36
CA GLU A 337 3.52 -7.83 2.15
C GLU A 337 3.58 -9.15 1.38
N TYR A 338 2.49 -9.57 0.75
CA TYR A 338 2.48 -10.74 -0.13
C TYR A 338 3.56 -10.67 -1.22
N LEU A 339 3.77 -9.53 -1.84
CA LEU A 339 4.75 -9.34 -2.90
C LEU A 339 6.18 -9.34 -2.36
N THR A 340 6.42 -8.67 -1.24
CA THR A 340 7.76 -8.49 -0.66
C THR A 340 8.28 -9.75 0.03
N GLU A 341 7.43 -10.52 0.69
CA GLU A 341 7.78 -11.87 1.19
C GLU A 341 8.30 -12.81 0.07
N ARG A 342 7.80 -12.64 -1.14
CA ARG A 342 8.14 -13.49 -2.30
C ARG A 342 9.23 -12.92 -3.18
N ALA A 343 9.61 -11.66 -2.94
CA ALA A 343 10.71 -10.99 -3.60
C ALA A 343 11.75 -10.55 -2.54
N PRO A 344 12.48 -11.50 -1.92
CA PRO A 344 13.24 -11.27 -0.69
C PRO A 344 14.49 -10.39 -0.86
N ALA A 345 14.78 -9.91 -2.08
CA ALA A 345 15.90 -8.99 -2.30
C ALA A 345 15.67 -7.70 -1.50
N ARG A 346 16.64 -7.35 -0.65
CA ARG A 346 16.59 -6.15 0.20
C ARG A 346 17.62 -5.11 -0.25
N LYS A 347 17.35 -3.86 0.06
CA LYS A 347 18.31 -2.78 0.00
C LYS A 347 18.27 -2.07 1.36
N GLY A 348 19.41 -1.98 2.03
CA GLY A 348 19.37 -1.68 3.47
C GLY A 348 18.49 -2.69 4.24
N ALA A 349 17.67 -2.19 5.13
CA ALA A 349 16.75 -3.02 5.92
C ALA A 349 15.42 -3.34 5.22
N LEU A 350 15.10 -2.75 4.06
CA LEU A 350 13.78 -2.84 3.42
C LEU A 350 13.78 -3.67 2.13
N PRO A 351 12.66 -4.30 1.77
CA PRO A 351 12.48 -4.96 0.49
C PRO A 351 12.68 -4.03 -0.71
N ALA A 352 13.62 -4.38 -1.60
CA ALA A 352 13.97 -3.55 -2.75
C ALA A 352 12.83 -3.45 -3.80
N LEU A 353 11.85 -4.34 -3.77
CA LEU A 353 10.72 -4.31 -4.68
C LEU A 353 9.83 -3.09 -4.43
N MET A 354 9.57 -2.71 -3.18
CA MET A 354 8.76 -1.54 -2.84
C MET A 354 9.44 -0.24 -3.31
N LEU A 355 10.73 -0.09 -3.04
CA LEU A 355 11.47 1.06 -3.58
C LEU A 355 11.34 1.14 -5.12
N ARG A 356 11.38 0.00 -5.80
CA ARG A 356 11.28 0.00 -7.25
C ARG A 356 9.89 0.40 -7.75
N MET A 357 8.82 0.08 -7.02
CA MET A 357 7.48 0.58 -7.31
C MET A 357 7.44 2.11 -7.22
N TRP A 358 7.94 2.70 -6.14
CA TRP A 358 8.01 4.16 -5.99
C TRP A 358 8.93 4.84 -7.01
N GLN A 359 9.99 4.18 -7.48
CA GLN A 359 10.81 4.69 -8.58
C GLN A 359 10.07 4.67 -9.93
N TYR A 360 9.11 3.77 -10.12
CA TYR A 360 8.25 3.79 -11.31
C TYR A 360 7.12 4.82 -11.20
N ALA A 361 6.67 5.15 -9.99
CA ALA A 361 5.69 6.20 -9.71
C ALA A 361 6.32 7.60 -9.55
N ASP A 362 7.61 7.76 -9.78
CA ASP A 362 8.36 8.98 -9.54
C ASP A 362 8.12 10.01 -10.66
N SER A 363 7.42 11.09 -10.36
CA SER A 363 7.17 12.21 -11.26
C SER A 363 8.41 13.09 -11.52
N VAL A 364 9.42 13.06 -10.64
CA VAL A 364 10.64 13.92 -10.73
C VAL A 364 11.63 13.41 -11.75
N SER A 365 11.95 12.14 -11.70
CA SER A 365 13.01 11.51 -12.51
C SER A 365 12.65 10.13 -13.04
N GLY A 366 11.50 9.62 -12.68
CA GLY A 366 10.99 8.32 -13.12
C GLY A 366 10.07 8.44 -14.33
N PRO A 367 9.42 7.34 -14.71
CA PRO A 367 8.45 7.32 -15.81
C PRO A 367 7.05 7.80 -15.42
N ASP A 368 6.83 8.14 -14.16
CA ASP A 368 5.55 8.68 -13.67
C ASP A 368 4.34 7.77 -13.95
N TYR A 369 4.49 6.50 -13.67
CA TYR A 369 3.38 5.55 -13.76
C TYR A 369 2.53 5.59 -12.48
N TYR A 370 1.22 5.75 -12.61
CA TYR A 370 0.33 5.70 -11.45
C TYR A 370 0.38 4.32 -10.75
N SER A 371 0.16 4.30 -9.46
CA SER A 371 0.12 3.19 -8.50
C SER A 371 0.19 1.76 -9.08
N ILE A 372 -0.93 1.24 -9.58
CA ILE A 372 -1.01 -0.15 -10.05
C ILE A 372 -0.20 -0.41 -11.34
N GLN A 373 0.04 0.63 -12.17
CA GLN A 373 0.97 0.53 -13.29
C GLN A 373 2.40 0.42 -12.78
N ALA A 374 2.79 1.25 -11.80
CA ALA A 374 4.12 1.18 -11.19
C ALA A 374 4.40 -0.20 -10.59
N VAL A 375 3.40 -0.78 -9.88
CA VAL A 375 3.45 -2.16 -9.39
C VAL A 375 3.66 -3.16 -10.54
N ALA A 376 2.87 -3.05 -11.62
CA ALA A 376 2.96 -3.97 -12.75
C ALA A 376 4.33 -3.89 -13.46
N HIS A 377 4.89 -2.68 -13.58
CA HIS A 377 6.23 -2.48 -14.15
C HIS A 377 7.33 -3.06 -13.26
N ALA A 378 7.28 -2.84 -11.94
CA ALA A 378 8.25 -3.39 -11.00
C ALA A 378 8.24 -4.94 -10.98
N LEU A 379 7.05 -5.55 -11.10
CA LEU A 379 6.92 -7.00 -11.24
C LEU A 379 7.48 -7.51 -12.56
N ARG A 380 7.19 -6.81 -13.67
CA ARG A 380 7.68 -7.19 -15.02
C ARG A 380 9.20 -7.18 -15.09
N GLU A 381 9.86 -6.18 -14.51
CA GLU A 381 11.32 -6.11 -14.42
C GLU A 381 11.92 -7.36 -13.74
N ARG A 382 11.19 -7.96 -12.81
CA ARG A 382 11.56 -9.21 -12.13
C ARG A 382 11.05 -10.48 -12.84
N HIS A 383 10.61 -10.36 -14.07
CA HIS A 383 10.03 -11.45 -14.87
C HIS A 383 8.77 -12.08 -14.23
N LEU A 384 8.05 -11.32 -13.41
CA LEU A 384 6.78 -11.72 -12.82
C LEU A 384 5.61 -11.14 -13.63
N ASP A 385 4.65 -12.03 -13.96
CA ASP A 385 3.43 -11.64 -14.65
C ASP A 385 2.42 -11.13 -13.63
N PHE A 386 1.98 -9.88 -13.75
CA PHE A 386 1.06 -9.23 -12.80
C PHE A 386 -0.21 -10.07 -12.58
N ASN A 387 -0.87 -10.50 -13.65
CA ASN A 387 -2.15 -11.22 -13.56
C ASN A 387 -2.01 -12.55 -12.81
N LYS A 388 -0.91 -13.29 -13.07
CA LYS A 388 -0.62 -14.53 -12.35
C LYS A 388 -0.28 -14.27 -10.89
N THR A 389 0.50 -13.24 -10.60
CA THR A 389 0.91 -12.86 -9.25
C THR A 389 -0.32 -12.46 -8.43
N PHE A 390 -1.22 -11.65 -8.99
CA PHE A 390 -2.46 -11.27 -8.34
C PHE A 390 -3.39 -12.49 -8.10
N ALA A 391 -3.47 -13.42 -9.05
CA ALA A 391 -4.23 -14.66 -8.83
C ALA A 391 -3.62 -15.57 -7.76
N GLN A 392 -2.30 -15.57 -7.62
CA GLN A 392 -1.61 -16.30 -6.55
C GLN A 392 -1.85 -15.61 -5.18
N TYR A 393 -1.87 -14.28 -5.12
CA TYR A 393 -2.28 -13.51 -3.94
C TYR A 393 -3.73 -13.84 -3.56
N ALA A 394 -4.67 -13.78 -4.49
CA ALA A 394 -6.07 -14.13 -4.23
C ALA A 394 -6.24 -15.58 -3.74
N ALA A 395 -5.39 -16.51 -4.22
CA ALA A 395 -5.36 -17.90 -3.74
C ALA A 395 -4.73 -18.01 -2.34
N ALA A 396 -3.67 -17.28 -2.05
CA ALA A 396 -3.02 -17.20 -0.73
C ALA A 396 -4.01 -16.72 0.34
N ASN A 397 -4.83 -15.73 0.02
CA ASN A 397 -5.88 -15.19 0.89
C ASN A 397 -6.96 -16.24 1.27
N ARG A 398 -6.98 -17.40 0.63
CA ARG A 398 -7.88 -18.51 1.01
C ARG A 398 -7.34 -19.38 2.15
N HIS A 399 -6.05 -19.28 2.46
CA HIS A 399 -5.41 -20.02 3.56
C HIS A 399 -4.29 -19.20 4.23
N PRO A 400 -4.59 -17.98 4.72
CA PRO A 400 -3.57 -17.02 5.14
C PRO A 400 -2.69 -17.53 6.27
N ALA A 401 -3.21 -18.34 7.18
CA ALA A 401 -2.42 -18.96 8.26
C ALA A 401 -1.24 -19.83 7.79
N THR A 402 -1.15 -20.16 6.50
CA THR A 402 -0.05 -20.95 5.92
C THR A 402 0.60 -20.27 4.72
N ALA A 403 0.02 -19.18 4.26
CA ALA A 403 0.48 -18.46 3.08
C ALA A 403 1.34 -17.22 3.43
N TYR A 404 1.15 -16.66 4.61
CA TYR A 404 1.88 -15.52 5.14
C TYR A 404 2.72 -15.94 6.34
N SER A 405 3.89 -15.35 6.52
CA SER A 405 4.83 -15.64 7.63
C SER A 405 4.14 -15.51 8.97
N GLU A 406 3.41 -14.45 9.20
CA GLU A 406 2.70 -14.12 10.43
C GLU A 406 1.25 -14.60 10.49
N GLY A 407 0.71 -15.07 9.37
CA GLY A 407 -0.72 -15.37 9.20
C GLY A 407 -1.32 -16.31 10.24
N ARG A 408 -0.51 -17.20 10.84
CA ARG A 408 -0.94 -18.07 11.92
C ARG A 408 -0.84 -17.40 13.29
N ALA A 409 0.26 -16.71 13.57
CA ALA A 409 0.52 -16.06 14.85
C ALA A 409 -0.52 -14.96 15.09
N ASN A 410 -0.77 -14.14 14.08
CA ASN A 410 -1.68 -13.00 14.16
C ASN A 410 -3.12 -13.32 13.70
N HIS A 411 -3.47 -14.61 13.58
CA HIS A 411 -4.84 -15.07 13.29
C HIS A 411 -5.48 -14.38 12.08
N TYR A 412 -4.75 -14.25 10.98
CA TYR A 412 -5.23 -13.58 9.77
C TYR A 412 -6.61 -14.10 9.36
N PRO A 413 -7.59 -13.22 9.13
CA PRO A 413 -8.97 -13.61 8.91
C PRO A 413 -9.16 -14.31 7.56
N THR A 414 -10.24 -15.08 7.45
CA THR A 414 -10.70 -15.65 6.17
C THR A 414 -12.17 -15.36 5.97
N THR A 415 -12.60 -15.29 4.72
CA THR A 415 -14.02 -15.17 4.41
C THR A 415 -14.59 -16.49 3.86
N ARG A 416 -15.92 -16.65 3.93
CA ARG A 416 -16.57 -17.80 3.31
C ARG A 416 -16.52 -17.71 1.79
N PRO A 417 -16.41 -18.86 1.07
CA PRO A 417 -16.55 -18.84 -0.40
C PRO A 417 -17.95 -18.35 -0.78
N LYS A 418 -18.08 -17.70 -1.94
CA LYS A 418 -19.38 -17.22 -2.47
C LYS A 418 -20.38 -18.38 -2.59
N ARG A 419 -19.89 -19.61 -2.87
CA ARG A 419 -20.71 -20.82 -2.98
C ARG A 419 -19.94 -22.04 -2.51
N THR A 420 -20.64 -22.96 -1.81
CA THR A 420 -20.15 -24.30 -1.49
C THR A 420 -21.04 -25.34 -2.15
N VAL A 421 -20.43 -26.31 -2.83
CA VAL A 421 -21.09 -27.38 -3.58
C VAL A 421 -20.62 -28.74 -3.08
N PHE A 422 -21.55 -29.60 -2.69
CA PHE A 422 -21.27 -30.97 -2.29
C PHE A 422 -21.48 -31.91 -3.48
N LEU A 423 -20.39 -32.51 -3.98
CA LEU A 423 -20.44 -33.47 -5.09
C LEU A 423 -20.41 -34.91 -4.55
N LYS A 424 -21.34 -35.71 -5.00
CA LYS A 424 -21.57 -37.09 -4.53
C LYS A 424 -21.88 -38.02 -5.72
N PRO A 425 -21.92 -39.37 -5.55
CA PRO A 425 -22.17 -40.30 -6.66
C PRO A 425 -23.41 -40.00 -7.48
N SER A 426 -24.51 -39.54 -6.84
CA SER A 426 -25.76 -39.15 -7.48
C SER A 426 -25.80 -37.71 -8.01
N HIS A 427 -24.78 -36.87 -7.71
CA HIS A 427 -24.72 -35.49 -8.15
C HIS A 427 -23.26 -35.15 -8.44
N ARG A 428 -22.82 -35.43 -9.68
CA ARG A 428 -21.38 -35.40 -10.07
C ARG A 428 -20.97 -34.14 -10.81
N SER A 429 -21.87 -33.20 -11.02
CA SER A 429 -21.57 -31.96 -11.73
C SER A 429 -22.24 -30.76 -11.08
N ALA A 430 -21.66 -29.58 -11.28
CA ALA A 430 -22.26 -28.32 -10.87
C ALA A 430 -21.65 -27.19 -11.70
N SER A 431 -22.31 -26.04 -11.72
CA SER A 431 -21.79 -24.81 -12.32
C SER A 431 -22.06 -23.61 -11.43
N ALA A 432 -21.24 -22.57 -11.59
CA ALA A 432 -21.43 -21.26 -10.97
C ALA A 432 -20.97 -20.17 -11.93
N ALA A 433 -21.53 -18.98 -11.80
CA ALA A 433 -21.14 -17.79 -12.54
C ALA A 433 -21.14 -16.58 -11.62
N TYR A 434 -20.21 -15.66 -11.84
CA TYR A 434 -20.02 -14.45 -11.05
C TYR A 434 -19.73 -13.27 -11.97
N LYS A 435 -20.15 -12.08 -11.57
CA LYS A 435 -19.56 -10.83 -12.02
C LYS A 435 -18.43 -10.50 -11.08
N VAL A 436 -17.22 -10.35 -11.61
CA VAL A 436 -16.01 -10.09 -10.82
C VAL A 436 -15.48 -8.70 -11.19
N ASP A 437 -15.37 -7.85 -10.18
CA ASP A 437 -14.82 -6.52 -10.34
C ASP A 437 -13.33 -6.62 -10.73
N HIS A 438 -12.77 -5.54 -11.31
CA HIS A 438 -11.33 -5.50 -11.58
C HIS A 438 -10.55 -5.63 -10.26
N LEU A 439 -9.35 -6.14 -10.32
CA LEU A 439 -8.49 -6.40 -9.14
C LEU A 439 -9.22 -7.08 -7.98
N ALA A 440 -10.11 -8.04 -8.31
CA ALA A 440 -10.95 -8.75 -7.34
C ALA A 440 -11.09 -10.24 -7.68
N SER A 441 -11.73 -11.00 -6.79
CA SER A 441 -11.92 -12.44 -6.96
C SER A 441 -13.24 -12.98 -6.42
N ALA A 442 -13.65 -14.13 -6.95
CA ALA A 442 -14.79 -14.92 -6.47
C ALA A 442 -14.42 -16.39 -6.32
N THR A 443 -14.78 -16.99 -5.19
CA THR A 443 -14.40 -18.37 -4.86
C THR A 443 -15.61 -19.30 -4.79
N THR A 444 -15.50 -20.48 -5.42
CA THR A 444 -16.39 -21.62 -5.25
C THR A 444 -15.67 -22.77 -4.57
N ARG A 445 -16.27 -23.34 -3.53
CA ARG A 445 -15.76 -24.52 -2.83
C ARG A 445 -16.53 -25.76 -3.26
N PHE A 446 -15.81 -26.83 -3.59
CA PHE A 446 -16.33 -28.15 -3.95
C PHE A 446 -15.90 -29.17 -2.90
N VAL A 447 -16.89 -29.87 -2.30
CA VAL A 447 -16.65 -30.84 -1.23
C VAL A 447 -16.95 -32.25 -1.74
N PRO A 448 -15.96 -33.20 -1.72
CA PRO A 448 -16.23 -34.60 -2.11
C PRO A 448 -16.99 -35.32 -1.01
N THR A 449 -18.20 -35.83 -1.35
CA THR A 449 -19.06 -36.56 -0.41
C THR A 449 -19.28 -37.99 -0.92
N ARG A 450 -18.90 -38.99 -0.11
CA ARG A 450 -19.02 -40.44 -0.44
C ARG A 450 -18.30 -40.87 -1.73
N LEU A 451 -17.36 -40.09 -2.23
CA LEU A 451 -16.51 -40.36 -3.39
C LEU A 451 -15.23 -41.07 -2.94
N LYS A 452 -15.32 -42.35 -2.54
CA LYS A 452 -14.26 -43.04 -1.80
C LYS A 452 -13.07 -43.52 -2.64
N SER A 453 -13.21 -43.64 -3.98
CA SER A 453 -12.11 -44.10 -4.83
C SER A 453 -10.92 -43.11 -4.81
N LYS A 454 -9.71 -43.62 -4.58
CA LYS A 454 -8.47 -42.81 -4.66
C LYS A 454 -8.21 -42.25 -6.07
N ARG A 455 -8.80 -42.86 -7.10
CA ARG A 455 -8.69 -42.42 -8.50
C ARG A 455 -9.65 -41.28 -8.84
N THR A 456 -10.61 -40.96 -7.97
CA THR A 456 -11.61 -39.88 -8.22
C THR A 456 -10.88 -38.55 -8.47
N LYS A 457 -11.24 -37.90 -9.55
CA LYS A 457 -10.75 -36.58 -9.95
C LYS A 457 -11.92 -35.60 -10.08
N LEU A 458 -11.64 -34.34 -9.90
CA LEU A 458 -12.52 -33.22 -10.25
C LEU A 458 -11.90 -32.49 -11.44
N THR A 459 -12.66 -32.39 -12.52
CA THR A 459 -12.35 -31.50 -13.63
C THR A 459 -13.10 -30.19 -13.41
N LEU A 460 -12.37 -29.11 -13.35
CA LEU A 460 -12.89 -27.74 -13.28
C LEU A 460 -12.63 -27.10 -14.64
N SER A 461 -13.69 -26.83 -15.38
CA SER A 461 -13.67 -26.11 -16.65
C SER A 461 -14.13 -24.69 -16.41
N VAL A 462 -13.40 -23.71 -16.91
CA VAL A 462 -13.72 -22.28 -16.78
C VAL A 462 -14.03 -21.68 -18.15
N ASP A 463 -14.99 -20.75 -18.16
CA ASP A 463 -15.35 -19.88 -19.27
C ASP A 463 -15.31 -18.46 -18.72
N MET A 464 -14.18 -17.79 -18.98
CA MET A 464 -13.83 -16.51 -18.41
C MET A 464 -13.70 -15.47 -19.53
N ALA A 465 -13.59 -14.21 -19.17
CA ALA A 465 -13.22 -13.17 -20.12
C ALA A 465 -11.85 -13.47 -20.77
N ASN A 466 -11.55 -12.78 -21.87
CA ASN A 466 -10.27 -12.98 -22.56
C ASN A 466 -9.11 -12.78 -21.58
N LYS A 467 -8.16 -13.73 -21.56
CA LYS A 467 -7.01 -13.66 -20.65
C LYS A 467 -6.15 -12.40 -20.81
N LYS A 468 -6.15 -11.76 -22.01
CA LYS A 468 -5.48 -10.48 -22.23
C LYS A 468 -6.13 -9.34 -21.44
N LEU A 469 -7.40 -9.53 -21.03
CA LEU A 469 -8.18 -8.58 -20.25
C LEU A 469 -8.04 -8.81 -18.73
N GLY A 470 -7.11 -9.66 -18.28
CA GLY A 470 -6.80 -9.87 -16.88
C GLY A 470 -7.41 -11.13 -16.23
N SER A 471 -8.22 -11.93 -16.94
CA SER A 471 -8.82 -13.13 -16.35
C SER A 471 -7.79 -14.22 -16.05
N VAL A 472 -7.80 -14.72 -14.82
CA VAL A 472 -6.98 -15.84 -14.32
C VAL A 472 -7.79 -16.69 -13.35
N ALA A 473 -7.51 -17.99 -13.25
CA ALA A 473 -8.13 -18.85 -12.25
C ALA A 473 -7.08 -19.71 -11.53
N ALA A 474 -7.33 -19.97 -10.24
CA ALA A 474 -6.51 -20.84 -9.40
C ALA A 474 -7.34 -21.92 -8.73
N ALA A 475 -6.90 -23.17 -8.85
CA ALA A 475 -7.50 -24.31 -8.13
C ALA A 475 -6.64 -24.64 -6.90
N ILE A 476 -7.25 -24.69 -5.73
CA ILE A 476 -6.62 -24.99 -4.45
C ILE A 476 -7.18 -26.31 -3.93
N VAL A 477 -6.30 -27.26 -3.62
CA VAL A 477 -6.70 -28.55 -3.06
C VAL A 477 -6.27 -28.62 -1.60
N TYR A 478 -7.23 -28.78 -0.71
CA TYR A 478 -7.01 -28.97 0.72
C TYR A 478 -7.10 -30.46 1.04
N PHE A 479 -5.95 -31.04 1.35
CA PHE A 479 -5.88 -32.46 1.74
C PHE A 479 -6.18 -32.64 3.23
N LYS A 480 -6.74 -33.79 3.60
CA LYS A 480 -7.08 -34.09 4.99
C LYS A 480 -5.87 -34.24 5.93
N ASN A 481 -4.68 -34.43 5.36
CA ASN A 481 -3.42 -34.46 6.10
C ASN A 481 -2.79 -33.06 6.31
N GLY A 482 -3.55 -31.99 6.05
CA GLY A 482 -3.08 -30.60 6.22
C GLY A 482 -2.34 -30.03 5.02
N ARG A 483 -1.94 -30.84 4.03
CA ARG A 483 -1.27 -30.34 2.83
C ARG A 483 -2.24 -29.50 1.99
N ILE A 484 -1.76 -28.35 1.51
CA ILE A 484 -2.47 -27.48 0.56
C ILE A 484 -1.65 -27.41 -0.73
N THR A 485 -2.30 -27.41 -1.88
CA THR A 485 -1.63 -27.22 -3.17
C THR A 485 -2.44 -26.29 -4.05
N THR A 486 -1.79 -25.32 -4.66
CA THR A 486 -2.39 -24.36 -5.58
C THR A 486 -1.87 -24.61 -7.00
N LYS A 487 -2.78 -24.54 -7.99
CA LYS A 487 -2.43 -24.66 -9.40
C LYS A 487 -3.22 -23.63 -10.22
N LEU A 488 -2.51 -22.76 -10.94
CA LEU A 488 -3.15 -21.87 -11.91
C LEU A 488 -3.75 -22.66 -13.06
N VAL A 489 -4.94 -22.27 -13.49
CA VAL A 489 -5.62 -22.86 -14.65
C VAL A 489 -5.03 -22.26 -15.92
N ARG A 490 -4.56 -23.11 -16.82
CA ARG A 490 -4.08 -22.63 -18.12
C ARG A 490 -5.27 -22.22 -18.99
N LEU A 491 -5.37 -20.93 -19.31
CA LEU A 491 -6.40 -20.37 -20.17
C LEU A 491 -5.95 -20.28 -21.63
N GLY A 492 -6.85 -20.59 -22.56
CA GLY A 492 -6.72 -20.23 -23.97
C GLY A 492 -6.90 -18.72 -24.18
N ARG A 493 -6.72 -18.27 -25.43
CA ARG A 493 -6.86 -16.84 -25.78
C ARG A 493 -8.23 -16.27 -25.42
N ASN A 494 -9.29 -17.05 -25.63
CA ASN A 494 -10.69 -16.69 -25.38
C ASN A 494 -11.13 -16.86 -23.91
N GLY A 495 -10.22 -17.10 -22.96
CA GLY A 495 -10.55 -17.27 -21.54
C GLY A 495 -11.01 -18.68 -21.13
N ASN A 496 -11.19 -19.62 -22.06
CA ASN A 496 -11.55 -20.99 -21.73
C ASN A 496 -10.35 -21.79 -21.23
N GLY A 497 -10.56 -22.62 -20.22
CA GLY A 497 -9.52 -23.48 -19.68
C GLY A 497 -10.09 -24.59 -18.81
N ALA A 498 -9.21 -25.55 -18.46
CA ALA A 498 -9.58 -26.61 -17.54
C ALA A 498 -8.39 -27.07 -16.70
N VAL A 499 -8.70 -27.54 -15.49
CA VAL A 499 -7.74 -28.19 -14.61
C VAL A 499 -8.35 -29.44 -14.00
N ARG A 500 -7.55 -30.49 -13.86
CA ARG A 500 -7.96 -31.73 -13.22
C ARG A 500 -7.18 -31.94 -11.93
N VAL A 501 -7.89 -32.14 -10.81
CA VAL A 501 -7.30 -32.25 -9.49
C VAL A 501 -7.80 -33.51 -8.75
N PRO A 502 -7.07 -34.03 -7.73
CA PRO A 502 -7.57 -35.09 -6.84
C PRO A 502 -8.87 -34.68 -6.16
N PHE A 503 -9.84 -35.64 -6.02
CA PHE A 503 -11.13 -35.35 -5.40
C PHE A 503 -11.73 -36.55 -4.63
N SER A 504 -10.90 -37.38 -4.04
CA SER A 504 -11.39 -38.48 -3.21
C SER A 504 -11.77 -38.00 -1.81
N SER A 505 -12.98 -38.36 -1.34
CA SER A 505 -13.44 -38.04 0.03
C SER A 505 -12.61 -38.70 1.13
N ARG A 506 -11.71 -39.63 0.79
CA ARG A 506 -10.75 -40.23 1.74
C ARG A 506 -9.54 -39.33 1.99
N THR A 507 -9.09 -38.59 0.99
CA THR A 507 -7.80 -37.85 1.03
C THR A 507 -7.95 -36.34 0.88
N VAL A 508 -9.07 -35.88 0.29
CA VAL A 508 -9.33 -34.46 0.04
C VAL A 508 -10.45 -33.98 0.95
N GLY A 509 -10.23 -32.91 1.67
CA GLY A 509 -11.24 -32.20 2.46
C GLY A 509 -12.18 -31.42 1.52
N HIS A 510 -11.60 -30.54 0.71
CA HIS A 510 -12.31 -29.77 -0.31
C HIS A 510 -11.34 -29.25 -1.38
N VAL A 511 -11.92 -28.76 -2.46
CA VAL A 511 -11.22 -28.01 -3.50
C VAL A 511 -11.87 -26.64 -3.62
N GLU A 512 -11.09 -25.59 -3.71
CA GLU A 512 -11.58 -24.25 -4.06
C GLU A 512 -11.11 -23.87 -5.45
N LEU A 513 -11.98 -23.20 -6.20
CA LEU A 513 -11.60 -22.50 -7.42
C LEU A 513 -11.82 -21.02 -7.19
N VAL A 514 -10.74 -20.25 -7.34
CA VAL A 514 -10.72 -18.80 -7.29
C VAL A 514 -10.71 -18.28 -8.73
N LEU A 515 -11.75 -17.56 -9.10
CA LEU A 515 -11.88 -16.84 -10.37
C LEU A 515 -11.45 -15.39 -10.12
N VAL A 516 -10.56 -14.87 -10.94
CA VAL A 516 -9.87 -13.59 -10.71
C VAL A 516 -9.96 -12.72 -11.94
N ASN A 517 -10.38 -11.48 -11.76
CA ASN A 517 -10.19 -10.42 -12.72
C ASN A 517 -9.02 -9.53 -12.26
N ALA A 518 -7.85 -9.77 -12.80
CA ALA A 518 -6.63 -9.01 -12.52
C ALA A 518 -6.43 -7.85 -13.52
N ASN A 519 -7.51 -7.35 -14.13
CA ASN A 519 -7.41 -6.18 -14.99
C ASN A 519 -6.98 -4.95 -14.19
N HIS A 520 -5.95 -4.27 -14.69
CA HIS A 520 -5.36 -3.07 -14.09
C HIS A 520 -5.19 -1.96 -15.14
N SER A 521 -6.10 -1.94 -16.11
CA SER A 521 -6.14 -0.91 -17.16
C SER A 521 -7.29 0.03 -16.90
N TYR A 522 -7.03 1.32 -17.06
CA TYR A 522 -8.00 2.38 -16.83
C TYR A 522 -8.17 3.24 -18.10
N ARG A 523 -9.27 3.94 -18.17
CA ARG A 523 -9.58 4.95 -19.17
C ARG A 523 -9.96 6.22 -18.44
N ASN A 524 -9.69 7.36 -19.09
CA ASN A 524 -10.09 8.67 -18.56
C ASN A 524 -9.63 8.82 -17.11
N CYS A 525 -8.32 8.77 -16.87
CA CYS A 525 -7.76 9.19 -15.59
C CYS A 525 -8.32 10.56 -15.21
N TRP A 526 -8.38 10.86 -13.92
CA TRP A 526 -8.99 12.09 -13.39
C TRP A 526 -10.51 12.19 -13.63
N SER A 527 -11.22 11.05 -13.61
CA SER A 527 -12.70 10.97 -13.71
C SER A 527 -13.37 10.89 -12.34
N ASP A 528 -12.70 11.28 -11.29
CA ASP A 528 -13.18 11.28 -9.90
C ASP A 528 -13.78 9.94 -9.44
N THR A 529 -13.10 8.85 -9.77
CA THR A 529 -13.44 7.53 -9.24
C THR A 529 -12.56 7.16 -8.06
N PRO A 530 -12.99 6.24 -7.19
CA PRO A 530 -12.17 5.80 -6.06
C PRO A 530 -11.05 4.81 -6.45
N TYR A 531 -10.73 4.67 -7.73
CA TYR A 531 -9.79 3.70 -8.26
C TYR A 531 -8.48 4.37 -8.70
N SER A 532 -7.51 3.54 -9.09
CA SER A 532 -6.22 4.02 -9.59
C SER A 532 -6.36 5.08 -10.66
N CYS A 533 -5.50 6.09 -10.62
CA CYS A 533 -5.51 7.33 -11.40
C CYS A 533 -6.86 8.08 -11.38
N SER A 534 -7.69 7.88 -10.35
CA SER A 534 -9.09 8.34 -10.32
C SER A 534 -9.87 7.99 -11.60
N GLY A 535 -9.46 6.92 -12.28
CA GLY A 535 -9.88 6.53 -13.62
C GLY A 535 -11.02 5.52 -13.67
N VAL A 536 -11.59 5.32 -14.85
CA VAL A 536 -12.64 4.32 -15.09
C VAL A 536 -12.00 2.98 -15.46
N PRO A 537 -12.16 1.91 -14.68
CA PRO A 537 -11.61 0.60 -15.01
C PRO A 537 -12.09 0.11 -16.39
N ALA A 538 -11.17 -0.28 -17.25
CA ALA A 538 -11.48 -0.67 -18.63
C ALA A 538 -12.35 -1.95 -18.71
N HIS A 539 -12.15 -2.88 -17.76
CA HIS A 539 -12.83 -4.19 -17.72
C HIS A 539 -13.26 -4.51 -16.29
N ASN A 540 -14.36 -3.88 -15.87
CA ASN A 540 -14.98 -4.11 -14.57
C ASN A 540 -16.19 -5.06 -14.68
N LYS A 541 -16.54 -5.76 -13.58
CA LYS A 541 -17.70 -6.65 -13.47
C LYS A 541 -17.79 -7.68 -14.60
N VAL A 542 -16.64 -8.29 -14.95
CA VAL A 542 -16.58 -9.30 -16.01
C VAL A 542 -17.28 -10.59 -15.59
N ASN A 543 -17.92 -11.27 -16.55
CA ASN A 543 -18.59 -12.54 -16.30
C ASN A 543 -17.57 -13.68 -16.29
N GLU A 544 -17.51 -14.39 -15.17
CA GLU A 544 -16.60 -15.51 -14.95
C GLU A 544 -17.40 -16.75 -14.56
N LYS A 545 -17.23 -17.84 -15.27
CA LYS A 545 -18.00 -19.07 -15.06
C LYS A 545 -17.11 -20.28 -14.77
N VAL A 546 -17.62 -21.19 -13.98
CA VAL A 546 -17.01 -22.50 -13.73
C VAL A 546 -18.03 -23.62 -13.91
N SER A 547 -17.59 -24.71 -14.52
CA SER A 547 -18.28 -25.99 -14.54
C SER A 547 -17.38 -27.06 -13.90
N ALA A 548 -17.92 -27.81 -12.97
CA ALA A 548 -17.21 -28.85 -12.22
C ALA A 548 -17.81 -30.23 -12.55
N ARG A 549 -16.96 -31.23 -12.84
CA ARG A 549 -17.38 -32.60 -13.13
C ARG A 549 -16.47 -33.61 -12.45
N VAL A 550 -17.08 -34.55 -11.72
CA VAL A 550 -16.36 -35.67 -11.09
C VAL A 550 -16.21 -36.82 -12.09
N SER A 551 -15.01 -37.38 -12.20
CA SER A 551 -14.69 -38.55 -13.01
C SER A 551 -14.08 -39.68 -12.17
#